data_4aeccf6a9b33c6069c995dc2aaabd374
#
_entry.id   4aeccf6a9b33c6069c995dc2aaabd374
#
_cell.length_a   1.000
_cell.length_b   1.000
_cell.length_c   1.000
_cell.angle_alpha   90.00
_cell.angle_beta   90.00
_cell.angle_gamma   90.00
#
_symmetry.space_group_name_H-M   'P 1'
#
loop_
_entity.id
_entity.type
_entity.pdbx_description
1 polymer ?
#
loop_
_entity_poly.entity_id
_entity_poly.type
_entity_poly.pdbx_seq_one_letter_code
_entity_poly.pdbx_strand_id
1 'polypeptide(L)'
;MKWSIIRGGIITMFMGMTTIVFGMTDDDREQRRAERHQRKLEQYKSGWNRLIPKYQNVQYAGSMGLLSLGVGWDYGRKKQWETEVMFGLVPRFSSNKAKVTFTLKQNYAPWEVHLGGKWWLEPLVTGLYMNTVLSDDFWVKEPERYPNNYYKFSTRVRFHIFTGQRIAFDLGPHSPFRRITAFYELSTCDLYVISSATNKYVRTWDILSLSFGVKLHIL
;
A
#
# COMPACT_ATOMS: atom_id res chain seq x y z
N MET A 1 -70.24 39.28 -24.54
CA MET A 1 -69.77 38.47 -25.65
C MET A 1 -68.25 38.45 -25.64
N LYS A 2 -67.60 37.84 -24.60
CA LYS A 2 -66.10 37.72 -24.46
C LYS A 2 -65.67 36.60 -23.47
N TRP A 3 -66.40 35.46 -23.44
CA TRP A 3 -66.04 34.35 -22.51
C TRP A 3 -65.97 32.98 -23.14
N SER A 4 -65.98 32.87 -24.46
CA SER A 4 -65.98 31.57 -25.16
C SER A 4 -64.66 31.19 -25.83
N ILE A 5 -63.60 32.01 -25.76
CA ILE A 5 -62.33 31.77 -26.47
C ILE A 5 -61.25 31.17 -25.57
N ILE A 6 -61.43 31.24 -24.23
CA ILE A 6 -60.39 30.76 -23.29
C ILE A 6 -60.49 29.24 -22.97
N ARG A 7 -61.65 28.61 -23.28
CA ARG A 7 -61.83 27.17 -23.00
C ARG A 7 -61.29 26.23 -24.07
N GLY A 8 -61.06 26.75 -25.31
CA GLY A 8 -60.52 25.93 -26.40
C GLY A 8 -59.02 25.79 -26.40
N GLY A 9 -58.29 26.75 -25.81
CA GLY A 9 -56.82 26.78 -25.83
C GLY A 9 -56.15 25.89 -24.78
N ILE A 10 -56.84 25.55 -23.69
CA ILE A 10 -56.27 24.75 -22.61
C ILE A 10 -56.40 23.24 -22.86
N ILE A 11 -57.40 22.84 -23.64
CA ILE A 11 -57.63 21.39 -23.95
C ILE A 11 -56.67 20.91 -25.05
N THR A 12 -56.26 21.76 -25.97
CA THR A 12 -55.28 21.43 -27.01
C THR A 12 -53.83 21.36 -26.50
N MET A 13 -53.54 22.07 -25.42
CA MET A 13 -52.19 22.04 -24.83
C MET A 13 -51.96 20.83 -23.92
N PHE A 14 -53.00 20.19 -23.40
CA PHE A 14 -52.89 18.96 -22.59
C PHE A 14 -52.87 17.66 -23.42
N MET A 15 -53.24 17.71 -24.71
CA MET A 15 -53.27 16.53 -25.57
C MET A 15 -51.97 16.33 -26.35
N GLY A 16 -51.02 17.29 -26.27
CA GLY A 16 -49.71 17.23 -26.89
C GLY A 16 -48.60 16.61 -26.01
N MET A 17 -48.91 16.30 -24.73
CA MET A 17 -47.89 15.90 -23.76
C MET A 17 -47.94 14.42 -23.35
N THR A 18 -48.71 13.58 -24.03
CA THR A 18 -48.94 12.17 -23.65
C THR A 18 -48.47 11.14 -24.63
N THR A 19 -47.53 11.44 -25.53
CA THR A 19 -46.99 10.38 -26.40
C THR A 19 -45.50 10.56 -26.71
N ILE A 20 -44.66 10.59 -25.71
CA ILE A 20 -43.26 10.18 -25.85
C ILE A 20 -42.92 9.25 -24.66
N VAL A 21 -43.68 8.18 -24.50
CA VAL A 21 -43.14 6.97 -23.92
C VAL A 21 -42.45 6.26 -25.09
N PHE A 22 -41.20 6.62 -25.33
CA PHE A 22 -40.34 5.82 -26.18
C PHE A 22 -40.31 4.41 -25.57
N GLY A 23 -41.11 3.51 -26.09
CA GLY A 23 -41.00 2.09 -25.80
C GLY A 23 -39.57 1.69 -26.14
N MET A 24 -38.75 1.41 -25.11
CA MET A 24 -37.43 0.82 -25.29
C MET A 24 -37.60 -0.44 -26.08
N THR A 25 -37.09 -0.45 -27.31
CA THR A 25 -37.09 -1.65 -28.16
C THR A 25 -36.31 -2.76 -27.46
N ASP A 26 -36.66 -4.02 -27.75
CA ASP A 26 -35.92 -5.15 -27.15
C ASP A 26 -34.42 -5.07 -27.49
N ASP A 27 -34.09 -4.51 -28.64
CA ASP A 27 -32.72 -4.24 -29.09
C ASP A 27 -31.97 -3.24 -28.16
N ASP A 28 -32.66 -2.17 -27.75
CA ASP A 28 -32.08 -1.20 -26.76
C ASP A 28 -31.84 -1.84 -25.39
N ARG A 29 -32.68 -2.81 -25.02
CA ARG A 29 -32.52 -3.55 -23.74
C ARG A 29 -31.34 -4.51 -23.80
N GLU A 30 -31.16 -5.20 -24.93
CA GLU A 30 -30.01 -6.08 -25.13
C GLU A 30 -28.70 -5.31 -25.19
N GLN A 31 -28.66 -4.20 -25.91
CA GLN A 31 -27.48 -3.33 -25.96
C GLN A 31 -27.09 -2.82 -24.55
N ARG A 32 -28.03 -2.33 -23.77
CA ARG A 32 -27.77 -1.90 -22.39
C ARG A 32 -27.34 -3.04 -21.48
N ARG A 33 -27.82 -4.25 -21.68
CA ARG A 33 -27.37 -5.45 -20.96
C ARG A 33 -25.92 -5.78 -21.33
N ALA A 34 -25.58 -5.76 -22.61
CA ALA A 34 -24.22 -5.97 -23.12
C ALA A 34 -23.24 -4.93 -22.60
N GLU A 35 -23.60 -3.66 -22.65
CA GLU A 35 -22.79 -2.57 -22.08
C GLU A 35 -22.56 -2.71 -20.57
N ARG A 36 -23.62 -3.06 -19.81
CA ARG A 36 -23.48 -3.31 -18.37
C ARG A 36 -22.57 -4.49 -18.08
N HIS A 37 -22.65 -5.54 -18.90
CA HIS A 37 -21.79 -6.70 -18.77
C HIS A 37 -20.34 -6.35 -19.08
N GLN A 38 -20.08 -5.62 -20.16
CA GLN A 38 -18.73 -5.12 -20.51
C GLN A 38 -18.15 -4.22 -19.41
N ARG A 39 -18.91 -3.25 -18.91
CA ARG A 39 -18.47 -2.41 -17.78
C ARG A 39 -18.11 -3.22 -16.54
N LYS A 40 -18.89 -4.26 -16.21
CA LYS A 40 -18.57 -5.16 -15.09
C LYS A 40 -17.29 -5.94 -15.34
N LEU A 41 -17.08 -6.44 -16.56
CA LEU A 41 -15.85 -7.14 -16.95
C LEU A 41 -14.62 -6.22 -16.89
N GLU A 42 -14.76 -4.98 -17.36
CA GLU A 42 -13.70 -3.97 -17.28
C GLU A 42 -13.37 -3.61 -15.82
N GLN A 43 -14.39 -3.41 -14.98
CA GLN A 43 -14.20 -3.19 -13.55
C GLN A 43 -13.51 -4.37 -12.87
N TYR A 44 -13.90 -5.58 -13.22
CA TYR A 44 -13.27 -6.80 -12.71
C TYR A 44 -11.80 -6.90 -13.13
N LYS A 45 -11.51 -6.72 -14.43
CA LYS A 45 -10.13 -6.71 -14.94
C LYS A 45 -9.28 -5.61 -14.31
N SER A 46 -9.82 -4.39 -14.17
CA SER A 46 -9.11 -3.28 -13.54
C SER A 46 -8.84 -3.55 -12.06
N GLY A 47 -9.75 -4.24 -11.36
CA GLY A 47 -9.55 -4.69 -9.98
C GLY A 47 -8.37 -5.65 -9.86
N TRP A 48 -8.30 -6.66 -10.72
CA TRP A 48 -7.18 -7.62 -10.75
C TRP A 48 -5.85 -6.97 -11.13
N ASN A 49 -5.85 -6.06 -12.09
CA ASN A 49 -4.64 -5.33 -12.50
C ASN A 49 -4.04 -4.50 -11.35
N ARG A 50 -4.87 -4.04 -10.41
CA ARG A 50 -4.38 -3.33 -9.20
C ARG A 50 -3.66 -4.25 -8.22
N LEU A 51 -3.93 -5.55 -8.25
CA LEU A 51 -3.26 -6.54 -7.38
C LEU A 51 -1.91 -6.97 -7.93
N ILE A 52 -1.58 -6.66 -9.19
CA ILE A 52 -0.28 -6.97 -9.77
C ILE A 52 0.77 -6.07 -9.12
N PRO A 53 1.81 -6.64 -8.48
CA PRO A 53 2.88 -5.86 -7.87
C PRO A 53 3.60 -5.00 -8.90
N LYS A 54 3.91 -3.77 -8.54
CA LYS A 54 4.61 -2.80 -9.40
C LYS A 54 6.11 -2.95 -9.34
N TYR A 55 6.63 -3.42 -8.21
CA TYR A 55 8.06 -3.60 -8.00
C TYR A 55 8.34 -4.76 -7.03
N GLN A 56 9.56 -5.25 -7.12
CA GLN A 56 10.15 -6.18 -6.17
C GLN A 56 11.10 -5.40 -5.26
N ASN A 57 11.20 -5.81 -4.00
CA ASN A 57 12.07 -5.21 -2.99
C ASN A 57 12.97 -6.27 -2.37
N VAL A 58 14.26 -5.97 -2.32
CA VAL A 58 15.29 -6.74 -1.62
C VAL A 58 15.92 -5.83 -0.58
N GLN A 59 15.83 -6.20 0.69
CA GLN A 59 16.32 -5.40 1.81
C GLN A 59 17.25 -6.23 2.69
N TYR A 60 18.37 -5.63 3.05
CA TYR A 60 19.38 -6.19 3.96
C TYR A 60 19.33 -5.48 5.29
N ALA A 61 19.46 -6.26 6.37
CA ALA A 61 19.45 -5.82 7.76
C ALA A 61 18.14 -5.11 8.20
N GLY A 62 18.20 -4.37 9.27
CA GLY A 62 17.02 -3.81 9.91
C GLY A 62 16.28 -4.83 10.77
N SER A 63 15.13 -4.43 11.29
CA SER A 63 14.35 -5.28 12.22
C SER A 63 13.49 -6.33 11.51
N MET A 64 13.60 -6.48 10.19
CA MET A 64 12.82 -7.45 9.39
C MET A 64 13.52 -8.80 9.20
N GLY A 65 14.83 -8.85 9.49
CA GLY A 65 15.70 -10.02 9.29
C GLY A 65 17.02 -9.63 8.63
N LEU A 66 17.92 -10.61 8.42
CA LEU A 66 19.19 -10.34 7.74
C LEU A 66 18.98 -10.01 6.27
N LEU A 67 18.15 -10.81 5.59
CA LEU A 67 17.75 -10.61 4.21
C LEU A 67 16.22 -10.72 4.11
N SER A 68 15.59 -9.74 3.49
CA SER A 68 14.14 -9.71 3.28
C SER A 68 13.84 -9.48 1.81
N LEU A 69 12.89 -10.25 1.29
CA LEU A 69 12.39 -10.18 -0.08
C LEU A 69 10.91 -9.85 -0.05
N GLY A 70 10.47 -9.01 -0.96
CA GLY A 70 9.08 -8.60 -1.01
C GLY A 70 8.63 -8.03 -2.33
N VAL A 71 7.37 -7.70 -2.36
CA VAL A 71 6.70 -7.07 -3.49
C VAL A 71 5.92 -5.86 -2.99
N GLY A 72 5.71 -4.88 -3.87
CA GLY A 72 5.03 -3.66 -3.48
C GLY A 72 4.17 -3.05 -4.58
N TRP A 73 3.27 -2.19 -4.13
CA TRP A 73 2.29 -1.44 -4.92
C TRP A 73 2.43 0.04 -4.62
N ASP A 74 2.54 0.84 -5.65
CA ASP A 74 2.49 2.30 -5.56
C ASP A 74 1.09 2.81 -5.91
N TYR A 75 0.61 3.83 -5.21
CA TYR A 75 -0.70 4.44 -5.42
C TYR A 75 -0.74 5.91 -4.97
N GLY A 76 -1.87 6.58 -5.23
CA GLY A 76 -2.02 8.01 -5.05
C GLY A 76 -1.75 8.80 -6.35
N ARG A 77 -2.10 10.07 -6.37
CA ARG A 77 -2.00 10.91 -7.57
C ARG A 77 -0.57 11.08 -8.09
N LYS A 78 0.39 11.13 -7.17
CA LYS A 78 1.84 11.28 -7.45
C LYS A 78 2.63 10.03 -7.09
N LYS A 79 1.95 8.86 -6.91
CA LYS A 79 2.56 7.60 -6.46
C LYS A 79 3.32 7.72 -5.13
N GLN A 80 2.91 8.68 -4.28
CA GLN A 80 3.58 8.97 -3.02
C GLN A 80 3.35 7.92 -1.92
N TRP A 81 2.35 7.07 -2.08
CA TRP A 81 2.05 5.99 -1.15
C TRP A 81 2.46 4.65 -1.72
N GLU A 82 3.12 3.84 -0.90
CA GLU A 82 3.49 2.48 -1.28
C GLU A 82 3.18 1.52 -0.15
N THR A 83 2.62 0.37 -0.51
CA THR A 83 2.43 -0.76 0.42
C THR A 83 3.32 -1.92 -0.03
N GLU A 84 4.05 -2.51 0.90
CA GLU A 84 4.95 -3.64 0.65
C GLU A 84 4.60 -4.81 1.54
N VAL A 85 4.67 -6.00 0.98
CA VAL A 85 4.59 -7.27 1.69
C VAL A 85 5.94 -7.96 1.53
N MET A 86 6.60 -8.28 2.66
CA MET A 86 7.94 -8.82 2.66
C MET A 86 8.05 -10.05 3.57
N PHE A 87 8.94 -10.95 3.19
CA PHE A 87 9.38 -12.08 4.01
C PHE A 87 10.87 -11.95 4.28
N GLY A 88 11.24 -12.03 5.54
CA GLY A 88 12.63 -11.91 5.98
C GLY A 88 13.14 -13.23 6.57
N LEU A 89 14.45 -13.41 6.53
CA LEU A 89 15.14 -14.54 7.08
C LEU A 89 16.06 -14.09 8.22
N VAL A 90 15.90 -14.69 9.41
CA VAL A 90 16.80 -14.54 10.55
C VAL A 90 17.61 -15.85 10.65
N PRO A 91 18.92 -15.83 10.35
CA PRO A 91 19.74 -17.03 10.33
C PRO A 91 20.08 -17.54 11.74
N ARG A 92 20.61 -18.76 11.80
CA ARG A 92 20.87 -19.49 13.05
C ARG A 92 21.89 -18.83 14.00
N PHE A 93 22.80 -18.00 13.50
CA PHE A 93 23.81 -17.36 14.37
C PHE A 93 23.20 -16.35 15.35
N SER A 94 21.95 -15.88 15.13
CA SER A 94 21.20 -15.02 16.06
C SER A 94 20.18 -15.80 16.90
N SER A 95 20.00 -17.11 16.66
CA SER A 95 18.99 -17.95 17.31
C SER A 95 19.32 -19.43 17.11
N ASN A 96 18.83 -20.33 17.99
CA ASN A 96 19.02 -21.77 17.87
C ASN A 96 18.42 -22.38 16.58
N LYS A 97 17.45 -21.70 15.96
CA LYS A 97 16.81 -22.10 14.70
C LYS A 97 16.69 -20.89 13.77
N ALA A 98 16.80 -21.12 12.46
CA ALA A 98 16.45 -20.09 11.49
C ALA A 98 14.96 -19.74 11.63
N LYS A 99 14.64 -18.44 11.58
CA LYS A 99 13.27 -17.93 11.71
C LYS A 99 12.91 -17.13 10.47
N VAL A 100 11.64 -17.20 10.10
CA VAL A 100 11.07 -16.40 9.02
C VAL A 100 10.25 -15.28 9.65
N THR A 101 10.37 -14.09 9.09
CA THR A 101 9.56 -12.94 9.47
C THR A 101 8.60 -12.59 8.34
N PHE A 102 7.45 -12.08 8.70
CA PHE A 102 6.48 -11.46 7.79
C PHE A 102 6.36 -9.98 8.13
N THR A 103 6.48 -9.13 7.12
CA THR A 103 6.40 -7.68 7.30
C THR A 103 5.38 -7.09 6.34
N LEU A 104 4.49 -6.28 6.88
CA LEU A 104 3.61 -5.38 6.12
C LEU A 104 4.09 -3.96 6.35
N LYS A 105 4.51 -3.29 5.27
CA LYS A 105 5.15 -1.98 5.33
C LYS A 105 4.37 -0.97 4.49
N GLN A 106 4.17 0.21 5.06
CA GLN A 106 3.53 1.36 4.43
C GLN A 106 4.54 2.49 4.34
N ASN A 107 4.85 2.92 3.12
CA ASN A 107 5.77 4.02 2.83
C ASN A 107 5.01 5.25 2.38
N TYR A 108 5.58 6.41 2.67
CA TYR A 108 5.15 7.70 2.17
C TYR A 108 6.37 8.49 1.68
N ALA A 109 6.42 8.76 0.38
CA ALA A 109 7.42 9.60 -0.28
C ALA A 109 6.73 10.88 -0.77
N PRO A 110 6.81 12.00 -0.05
CA PRO A 110 6.03 13.21 -0.34
C PRO A 110 6.40 13.87 -1.68
N TRP A 111 7.66 13.78 -2.09
CA TRP A 111 8.16 14.34 -3.35
C TRP A 111 9.36 13.58 -3.91
N GLU A 112 9.53 13.69 -5.21
CA GLU A 112 10.64 13.18 -6.00
C GLU A 112 11.31 14.37 -6.72
N VAL A 113 12.64 14.41 -6.72
CA VAL A 113 13.46 15.47 -7.36
C VAL A 113 14.24 14.86 -8.51
N HIS A 114 14.13 15.45 -9.69
CA HIS A 114 14.92 15.05 -10.86
C HIS A 114 16.33 15.68 -10.76
N LEU A 115 17.36 14.84 -10.68
CA LEU A 115 18.75 15.28 -10.57
C LEU A 115 19.43 15.54 -11.93
N GLY A 116 18.76 15.16 -13.03
CA GLY A 116 19.27 15.25 -14.38
C GLY A 116 19.51 13.88 -15.03
N GLY A 117 19.38 13.82 -16.37
CA GLY A 117 19.50 12.58 -17.12
C GLY A 117 18.45 11.55 -16.70
N LYS A 118 18.89 10.42 -16.16
CA LYS A 118 18.03 9.31 -15.73
C LYS A 118 17.94 9.16 -14.20
N TRP A 119 18.45 10.14 -13.44
CA TRP A 119 18.55 10.08 -11.99
C TRP A 119 17.43 10.83 -11.29
N TRP A 120 16.89 10.21 -10.27
CA TRP A 120 15.85 10.76 -9.42
C TRP A 120 16.23 10.57 -7.95
N LEU A 121 15.87 11.52 -7.12
CA LEU A 121 16.10 11.48 -5.66
C LEU A 121 14.77 11.66 -4.94
N GLU A 122 14.49 10.77 -4.00
CA GLU A 122 13.46 10.94 -2.98
C GLU A 122 14.16 11.32 -1.67
N PRO A 123 14.27 12.62 -1.37
CA PRO A 123 15.09 13.10 -0.26
C PRO A 123 14.50 12.77 1.11
N LEU A 124 13.22 12.44 1.16
CA LEU A 124 12.55 12.00 2.36
C LEU A 124 11.56 10.89 2.04
N VAL A 125 11.74 9.76 2.67
CA VAL A 125 10.76 8.68 2.70
C VAL A 125 10.55 8.33 4.16
N THR A 126 9.30 8.22 4.58
CA THR A 126 8.94 7.84 5.93
C THR A 126 7.79 6.84 5.91
N GLY A 127 7.56 6.17 7.01
CA GLY A 127 6.45 5.25 7.10
C GLY A 127 6.47 4.42 8.37
N LEU A 128 5.63 3.42 8.34
CA LEU A 128 5.49 2.47 9.43
C LEU A 128 5.44 1.05 8.87
N TYR A 129 5.89 0.08 9.65
CA TYR A 129 5.71 -1.31 9.32
C TYR A 129 5.40 -2.16 10.55
N MET A 130 4.64 -3.19 10.30
CA MET A 130 4.35 -4.25 11.25
C MET A 130 5.20 -5.46 10.88
N ASN A 131 5.98 -5.96 11.82
CA ASN A 131 6.79 -7.16 11.67
C ASN A 131 6.30 -8.26 12.60
N THR A 132 6.19 -9.47 12.07
CA THR A 132 5.76 -10.66 12.80
C THR A 132 6.77 -11.78 12.58
N VAL A 133 7.25 -12.40 13.66
CA VAL A 133 8.12 -13.57 13.58
C VAL A 133 7.26 -14.82 13.50
N LEU A 134 7.43 -15.60 12.43
CA LEU A 134 6.74 -16.87 12.19
C LEU A 134 7.51 -18.00 12.89
N SER A 135 7.38 -18.07 14.22
CA SER A 135 8.01 -19.10 15.02
C SER A 135 7.15 -19.41 16.25
N ASP A 136 7.17 -20.65 16.68
CA ASP A 136 6.42 -21.11 17.87
C ASP A 136 7.05 -20.59 19.19
N ASP A 137 8.28 -20.06 19.14
CA ASP A 137 8.96 -19.48 20.30
C ASP A 137 8.35 -18.14 20.74
N PHE A 138 7.52 -17.51 19.89
CA PHE A 138 6.87 -16.21 20.16
C PHE A 138 5.36 -16.35 20.26
N TRP A 139 4.76 -15.64 21.20
CA TRP A 139 3.33 -15.68 21.45
C TRP A 139 2.67 -14.32 21.20
N VAL A 140 1.41 -14.37 20.81
CA VAL A 140 0.55 -13.19 20.60
C VAL A 140 -0.20 -12.87 21.88
N LYS A 141 -0.67 -13.92 22.58
CA LYS A 141 -1.37 -13.83 23.85
C LYS A 141 -0.50 -14.42 24.94
N GLU A 142 -0.46 -13.74 26.10
CA GLU A 142 0.31 -14.15 27.26
C GLU A 142 -0.03 -15.60 27.67
N PRO A 143 0.95 -16.50 27.81
CA PRO A 143 0.72 -17.85 28.30
C PRO A 143 0.22 -17.86 29.76
N GLU A 144 -0.66 -18.78 30.10
CA GLU A 144 -1.28 -18.90 31.43
C GLU A 144 -0.29 -19.08 32.60
N ARG A 145 0.98 -19.42 32.30
CA ARG A 145 2.05 -19.54 33.31
C ARG A 145 2.53 -18.20 33.89
N TYR A 146 2.11 -17.06 33.35
CA TYR A 146 2.43 -15.73 33.86
C TYR A 146 1.20 -15.08 34.50
N PRO A 147 1.37 -14.23 35.54
CA PRO A 147 0.28 -13.44 36.09
C PRO A 147 -0.34 -12.55 35.01
N ASN A 148 -1.67 -12.43 35.00
CA ASN A 148 -2.38 -11.60 34.05
C ASN A 148 -1.82 -10.17 34.01
N ASN A 149 -1.53 -9.64 32.81
CA ASN A 149 -0.94 -8.31 32.57
C ASN A 149 0.55 -8.16 32.93
N TYR A 150 1.30 -9.24 33.08
CA TYR A 150 2.75 -9.15 33.31
C TYR A 150 3.50 -8.56 32.09
N TYR A 151 3.09 -8.95 30.89
CA TYR A 151 3.59 -8.37 29.65
C TYR A 151 2.48 -7.56 28.96
N LYS A 152 2.69 -6.25 28.84
CA LYS A 152 1.74 -5.34 28.19
C LYS A 152 1.72 -5.43 26.67
N PHE A 153 2.73 -6.07 26.03
CA PHE A 153 2.91 -6.11 24.59
C PHE A 153 3.15 -7.54 24.09
N SER A 154 2.59 -7.87 22.92
CA SER A 154 2.90 -9.11 22.20
C SER A 154 4.41 -9.20 21.90
N THR A 155 5.00 -10.38 22.08
CA THR A 155 6.40 -10.62 21.68
C THR A 155 6.51 -10.96 20.20
N ARG A 156 5.40 -11.37 19.58
CA ARG A 156 5.36 -11.86 18.20
C ARG A 156 5.18 -10.76 17.16
N VAL A 157 4.44 -9.70 17.49
CA VAL A 157 4.12 -8.58 16.57
C VAL A 157 4.77 -7.31 17.09
N ARG A 158 5.50 -6.60 16.23
CA ARG A 158 6.16 -5.33 16.52
C ARG A 158 5.81 -4.29 15.50
N PHE A 159 5.61 -3.06 15.97
CA PHE A 159 5.42 -1.89 15.13
C PHE A 159 6.70 -1.08 15.08
N HIS A 160 7.02 -0.64 13.90
CA HIS A 160 8.21 0.15 13.63
C HIS A 160 7.83 1.40 12.86
N ILE A 161 8.53 2.48 13.15
CA ILE A 161 8.53 3.69 12.33
C ILE A 161 9.90 3.80 11.68
N PHE A 162 9.96 4.37 10.50
CA PHE A 162 11.22 4.56 9.79
C PHE A 162 11.24 5.85 9.01
N THR A 163 12.45 6.30 8.71
CA THR A 163 12.73 7.38 7.76
C THR A 163 13.97 7.02 6.95
N GLY A 164 14.07 7.53 5.73
CA GLY A 164 15.18 7.23 4.85
C GLY A 164 15.20 8.10 3.61
N GLN A 165 16.10 7.76 2.71
CA GLN A 165 16.23 8.41 1.40
C GLN A 165 16.40 7.35 0.32
N ARG A 166 16.05 7.72 -0.92
CA ARG A 166 16.15 6.84 -2.07
C ARG A 166 16.74 7.57 -3.24
N ILE A 167 17.56 6.85 -4.00
CA ILE A 167 18.05 7.28 -5.30
C ILE A 167 17.58 6.28 -6.36
N ALA A 168 17.00 6.78 -7.43
CA ALA A 168 16.46 5.94 -8.50
C ALA A 168 17.13 6.25 -9.83
N PHE A 169 17.28 5.23 -10.64
CA PHE A 169 17.83 5.29 -11.96
C PHE A 169 16.87 4.66 -12.96
N ASP A 170 16.42 5.44 -13.96
CA ASP A 170 15.54 4.95 -15.01
C ASP A 170 16.34 4.16 -16.05
N LEU A 171 15.94 2.92 -16.26
CA LEU A 171 16.53 2.03 -17.26
C LEU A 171 15.91 2.31 -18.63
N GLY A 172 16.63 1.97 -19.69
CA GLY A 172 16.13 2.16 -21.05
C GLY A 172 15.06 1.13 -21.42
N PRO A 173 14.41 1.31 -22.59
CA PRO A 173 13.30 0.45 -23.04
C PRO A 173 13.71 -0.99 -23.34
N HIS A 174 14.99 -1.31 -23.37
CA HIS A 174 15.51 -2.66 -23.63
C HIS A 174 15.73 -3.45 -22.34
N SER A 175 15.51 -2.84 -21.17
CA SER A 175 15.63 -3.51 -19.87
C SER A 175 14.30 -4.16 -19.48
N PRO A 176 14.31 -5.34 -18.82
CA PRO A 176 13.13 -5.94 -18.25
C PRO A 176 12.56 -5.15 -17.06
N PHE A 177 13.37 -4.24 -16.51
CA PHE A 177 12.96 -3.34 -15.44
C PHE A 177 12.94 -1.91 -15.94
N ARG A 178 11.93 -1.17 -15.52
CA ARG A 178 11.77 0.23 -15.86
C ARG A 178 12.72 1.13 -15.08
N ARG A 179 12.89 0.83 -13.77
CA ARG A 179 13.64 1.65 -12.81
C ARG A 179 14.28 0.78 -11.74
N ILE A 180 15.48 1.12 -11.32
CA ILE A 180 16.13 0.58 -10.13
C ILE A 180 16.21 1.70 -9.10
N THR A 181 15.81 1.41 -7.87
CA THR A 181 15.87 2.36 -6.75
C THR A 181 16.67 1.77 -5.62
N ALA A 182 17.79 2.37 -5.27
CA ALA A 182 18.56 2.05 -4.08
C ALA A 182 18.11 2.93 -2.93
N PHE A 183 18.06 2.38 -1.72
CA PHE A 183 17.62 3.11 -0.54
C PHE A 183 18.35 2.69 0.73
N TYR A 184 18.34 3.57 1.71
CA TYR A 184 18.64 3.25 3.09
C TYR A 184 17.52 3.76 4.00
N GLU A 185 17.35 3.10 5.14
CA GLU A 185 16.32 3.45 6.11
C GLU A 185 16.87 3.29 7.53
N LEU A 186 16.50 4.24 8.37
CA LEU A 186 16.68 4.19 9.80
C LEU A 186 15.33 3.91 10.44
N SER A 187 15.23 2.83 11.17
CA SER A 187 13.99 2.41 11.82
C SER A 187 14.16 2.23 13.32
N THR A 188 13.06 2.38 14.04
CA THR A 188 12.98 2.09 15.47
C THR A 188 11.68 1.39 15.79
N CYS A 189 11.66 0.54 16.81
CA CYS A 189 10.44 -0.16 17.20
C CYS A 189 9.74 0.54 18.38
N ASP A 190 8.46 0.21 18.52
CA ASP A 190 7.57 0.68 19.59
C ASP A 190 8.19 0.52 21.00
N LEU A 191 8.77 -0.64 21.28
CA LEU A 191 9.39 -0.95 22.55
C LEU A 191 10.57 -0.02 22.88
N TYR A 192 11.42 0.25 21.89
CA TYR A 192 12.58 1.12 22.06
C TYR A 192 12.18 2.57 22.25
N VAL A 193 11.16 3.05 21.56
CA VAL A 193 10.63 4.40 21.76
C VAL A 193 10.10 4.57 23.19
N ILE A 194 9.34 3.61 23.71
CA ILE A 194 8.82 3.63 25.08
C ILE A 194 9.96 3.52 26.08
N SER A 195 10.95 2.63 25.84
CA SER A 195 12.09 2.45 26.74
C SER A 195 12.94 3.71 26.82
N SER A 196 13.17 4.41 25.71
CA SER A 196 13.95 5.66 25.70
C SER A 196 13.23 6.81 26.42
N ALA A 197 11.91 6.83 26.37
CA ALA A 197 11.11 7.83 27.09
C ALA A 197 11.13 7.62 28.62
N THR A 198 11.27 6.37 29.08
CA THR A 198 11.25 6.01 30.49
C THR A 198 12.65 5.88 31.11
N ASN A 199 13.69 5.64 30.31
CA ASN A 199 15.04 5.39 30.78
C ASN A 199 16.07 6.35 30.16
N LYS A 200 16.63 7.24 30.94
CA LYS A 200 17.63 8.25 30.52
C LYS A 200 18.99 7.67 30.11
N TYR A 201 19.25 6.38 30.37
CA TYR A 201 20.52 5.74 30.03
C TYR A 201 20.52 5.14 28.60
N VAL A 202 19.36 5.04 27.94
CA VAL A 202 19.26 4.54 26.55
C VAL A 202 19.65 5.66 25.60
N ARG A 203 20.73 5.47 24.85
CA ARG A 203 21.15 6.43 23.81
C ARG A 203 20.32 6.27 22.56
N THR A 204 20.08 7.36 21.85
CA THR A 204 19.29 7.38 20.61
C THR A 204 19.86 6.44 19.54
N TRP A 205 21.16 6.25 19.49
CA TRP A 205 21.81 5.34 18.53
C TRP A 205 21.58 3.85 18.81
N ASP A 206 21.33 3.49 20.07
CA ASP A 206 21.12 2.10 20.49
C ASP A 206 19.71 1.60 20.10
N ILE A 207 18.82 2.52 19.76
CA ILE A 207 17.42 2.23 19.40
C ILE A 207 17.16 2.28 17.89
N LEU A 208 18.15 2.71 17.10
CA LEU A 208 18.02 2.85 15.65
C LEU A 208 18.62 1.63 14.92
N SER A 209 17.85 1.08 14.01
CA SER A 209 18.28 0.00 13.12
C SER A 209 18.46 0.56 11.71
N LEU A 210 19.66 0.42 11.16
CA LEU A 210 19.98 0.80 9.79
C LEU A 210 19.71 -0.38 8.86
N SER A 211 19.10 -0.11 7.71
CA SER A 211 18.88 -1.08 6.64
C SER A 211 19.16 -0.46 5.28
N PHE A 212 19.50 -1.33 4.32
CA PHE A 212 19.75 -0.97 2.93
C PHE A 212 18.92 -1.88 2.02
N GLY A 213 18.53 -1.38 0.87
CA GLY A 213 17.81 -2.21 -0.08
C GLY A 213 17.77 -1.66 -1.49
N VAL A 214 17.23 -2.49 -2.37
CA VAL A 214 17.04 -2.16 -3.78
C VAL A 214 15.62 -2.56 -4.20
N LYS A 215 14.95 -1.66 -4.88
CA LYS A 215 13.66 -1.90 -5.53
C LYS A 215 13.85 -2.01 -7.04
N LEU A 216 13.22 -3.00 -7.63
CA LEU A 216 13.22 -3.25 -9.07
C LEU A 216 11.80 -3.03 -9.57
N HIS A 217 11.56 -1.92 -10.27
CA HIS A 217 10.25 -1.57 -10.81
C HIS A 217 10.04 -2.25 -12.16
N ILE A 218 8.94 -2.99 -12.28
CA ILE A 218 8.56 -3.77 -13.47
C ILE A 218 7.59 -2.96 -14.34
N LEU A 219 6.70 -2.18 -13.70
CA LEU A 219 5.62 -1.43 -14.35
C LEU A 219 5.72 0.07 -14.09
#